data_7933e035a7d9e9b3f948dab26b3380d7
#
_entry.id   7933e035a7d9e9b3f948dab26b3380d7
#
_cell.length_a   1.000
_cell.length_b   1.000
_cell.length_c   1.000
_cell.angle_alpha   90.00
_cell.angle_beta   90.00
_cell.angle_gamma   90.00
#
_symmetry.space_group_name_H-M   'P 1'
#
loop_
_entity.id
_entity.type
_entity.pdbx_description
1 polymer ?
#
loop_
_entity_poly.entity_id
_entity_poly.type
_entity_poly.pdbx_seq_one_letter_code
_entity_poly.pdbx_strand_id
1 'polypeptide(L)'
;HYPLRRQRQMCIRDRMVSLCAYETVSQGYSDFCKLFTKKDFEEFSYENDLKFQTVFGFMSTGGKAMGLGWVQEFLHRLKKEPMKGPWTTQNKKLDEDETYFPIDQPIYADFTHDAVIQTILTTLNMRQVADELSGFHMDENRKYRTSRVVPFGARLVFEVMDCDGTDYIRVKMNDAVVPLDENQGCERRPNGLCQLDSYIKHLEDHAYHDSNYDFLCTLKLNENFDLTKLLEGGILSNDDLKALSKSPYKHHSRMEHIRRAM
;
A
#
# COMPACT_ATOMS: atom_id res chain seq x y z
N HIS A 1 7.49 9.56 37.46
CA HIS A 1 8.76 9.96 36.80
C HIS A 1 9.47 8.84 36.01
N TYR A 2 9.19 7.56 36.27
CA TYR A 2 9.85 6.42 35.60
C TYR A 2 9.48 6.24 34.11
N PRO A 3 8.20 6.41 33.68
CA PRO A 3 7.81 6.26 32.28
C PRO A 3 8.46 7.31 31.37
N LEU A 4 8.54 8.55 31.81
CA LEU A 4 9.13 9.66 31.04
C LEU A 4 10.63 9.48 30.77
N ARG A 5 11.36 8.84 31.69
CA ARG A 5 12.79 8.57 31.50
C ARG A 5 13.05 7.50 30.45
N ARG A 6 12.25 6.40 30.45
CA ARG A 6 12.32 5.37 29.40
C ARG A 6 11.95 5.91 28.03
N GLN A 7 10.86 6.66 27.95
CA GLN A 7 10.42 7.29 26.71
C GLN A 7 11.49 8.24 26.15
N ARG A 8 12.14 9.04 26.99
CA ARG A 8 13.22 9.94 26.59
C ARG A 8 14.46 9.18 26.11
N GLN A 9 14.80 8.04 26.72
CA GLN A 9 15.91 7.20 26.25
C GLN A 9 15.62 6.55 24.90
N MET A 10 14.40 6.10 24.65
CA MET A 10 14.00 5.57 23.34
C MET A 10 14.11 6.64 22.26
N CYS A 11 13.58 7.84 22.47
CA CYS A 11 13.69 8.94 21.52
C CYS A 11 15.14 9.34 21.20
N ILE A 12 16.06 9.26 22.17
CA ILE A 12 17.48 9.54 21.94
C ILE A 12 18.11 8.47 21.07
N ARG A 13 17.86 7.19 21.37
CA ARG A 13 18.34 6.04 20.58
C ARG A 13 17.90 6.13 19.14
N ASP A 14 16.60 6.36 18.90
CA ASP A 14 16.01 6.45 17.56
C ASP A 14 16.63 7.58 16.73
N ARG A 15 16.87 8.74 17.36
CA ARG A 15 17.56 9.86 16.71
C ARG A 15 19.01 9.54 16.35
N MET A 16 19.74 8.84 17.23
CA MET A 16 21.12 8.44 16.96
C MET A 16 21.21 7.41 15.81
N VAL A 17 20.28 6.45 15.75
CA VAL A 17 20.22 5.52 14.60
C VAL A 17 19.87 6.27 13.33
N SER A 18 18.95 7.23 13.38
CA SER A 18 18.62 8.08 12.24
C SER A 18 19.82 8.91 11.77
N LEU A 19 20.62 9.46 12.70
CA LEU A 19 21.86 10.18 12.35
C LEU A 19 22.86 9.26 11.64
N CYS A 20 23.02 8.00 12.10
CA CYS A 20 23.82 7.00 11.41
C CYS A 20 23.40 6.88 9.94
N ALA A 21 22.10 6.74 9.68
CA ALA A 21 21.59 6.59 8.31
C ALA A 21 21.78 7.87 7.47
N TYR A 22 21.40 9.04 8.00
CA TYR A 22 21.49 10.31 7.26
C TYR A 22 22.93 10.70 6.94
N GLU A 23 23.85 10.56 7.89
CA GLU A 23 25.25 10.88 7.65
C GLU A 23 25.88 9.89 6.66
N THR A 24 25.54 8.59 6.75
CA THR A 24 26.03 7.60 5.78
C THR A 24 25.57 7.95 4.37
N VAL A 25 24.32 8.38 4.18
CA VAL A 25 23.80 8.78 2.86
C VAL A 25 24.47 10.05 2.36
N SER A 26 24.69 11.04 3.24
CA SER A 26 25.21 12.37 2.84
C SER A 26 26.71 12.40 2.63
N GLN A 27 27.48 11.64 3.40
CA GLN A 27 28.95 11.71 3.43
C GLN A 27 29.66 10.36 3.33
N GLY A 28 28.91 9.25 3.16
CA GLY A 28 29.42 7.92 2.96
C GLY A 28 29.75 7.16 4.25
N TYR A 29 29.77 7.80 5.41
CA TYR A 29 30.01 7.17 6.72
C TYR A 29 29.37 7.96 7.85
N SER A 30 29.24 7.31 9.03
CA SER A 30 28.83 8.00 10.26
C SER A 30 29.47 7.34 11.49
N ASP A 31 29.98 8.15 12.38
CA ASP A 31 30.50 7.66 13.67
C ASP A 31 29.39 7.19 14.60
N PHE A 32 28.15 7.70 14.42
CA PHE A 32 26.98 7.21 15.16
C PHE A 32 26.69 5.75 14.89
N CYS A 33 27.04 5.21 13.71
CA CYS A 33 26.85 3.80 13.38
C CYS A 33 27.65 2.87 14.30
N LYS A 34 28.78 3.30 14.82
CA LYS A 34 29.63 2.53 15.74
C LYS A 34 29.01 2.31 17.12
N LEU A 35 27.97 3.08 17.45
CA LEU A 35 27.26 2.96 18.73
C LEU A 35 26.28 1.79 18.77
N PHE A 36 26.02 1.14 17.65
CA PHE A 36 25.01 0.12 17.48
C PHE A 36 25.61 -1.21 17.04
N THR A 37 25.03 -2.29 17.56
CA THR A 37 25.34 -3.65 17.11
C THR A 37 24.48 -4.02 15.91
N LYS A 38 24.82 -5.12 15.24
CA LYS A 38 23.99 -5.69 14.17
C LYS A 38 22.55 -5.94 14.65
N LYS A 39 22.40 -6.45 15.87
CA LYS A 39 21.09 -6.70 16.46
C LYS A 39 20.27 -5.41 16.63
N ASP A 40 20.89 -4.32 17.05
CA ASP A 40 20.20 -3.01 17.17
C ASP A 40 19.67 -2.54 15.81
N PHE A 41 20.44 -2.74 14.72
CA PHE A 41 19.96 -2.40 13.37
C PHE A 41 18.83 -3.32 12.90
N GLU A 42 18.85 -4.60 13.23
CA GLU A 42 17.77 -5.55 12.92
C GLU A 42 16.48 -5.17 13.65
N GLU A 43 16.57 -4.82 14.93
CA GLU A 43 15.41 -4.34 15.72
C GLU A 43 14.86 -3.01 15.16
N PHE A 44 15.72 -2.07 14.82
CA PHE A 44 15.33 -0.80 14.21
C PHE A 44 14.70 -1.00 12.82
N SER A 45 15.25 -1.91 12.01
CA SER A 45 14.65 -2.30 10.73
C SER A 45 13.24 -2.85 10.93
N TYR A 46 13.02 -3.69 11.96
CA TYR A 46 11.71 -4.23 12.25
C TYR A 46 10.70 -3.16 12.69
N GLU A 47 11.15 -2.20 13.48
CA GLU A 47 10.32 -1.04 13.87
C GLU A 47 9.86 -0.25 12.63
N ASN A 48 10.75 -0.01 11.67
CA ASN A 48 10.38 0.63 10.41
C ASN A 48 9.43 -0.24 9.57
N ASP A 49 9.63 -1.56 9.53
CA ASP A 49 8.72 -2.48 8.85
C ASP A 49 7.31 -2.40 9.45
N LEU A 50 7.19 -2.42 10.79
CA LEU A 50 5.93 -2.24 11.50
C LEU A 50 5.28 -0.89 11.18
N LYS A 51 6.07 0.20 11.21
CA LYS A 51 5.60 1.54 10.91
C LYS A 51 5.03 1.62 9.48
N PHE A 52 5.72 1.09 8.50
CA PHE A 52 5.25 1.07 7.12
C PHE A 52 3.98 0.24 6.97
N GLN A 53 3.90 -0.94 7.58
CA GLN A 53 2.71 -1.79 7.52
C GLN A 53 1.50 -1.17 8.24
N THR A 54 1.70 -0.51 9.37
CA THR A 54 0.61 0.09 10.15
C THR A 54 0.09 1.40 9.56
N VAL A 55 0.92 2.12 8.79
CA VAL A 55 0.53 3.41 8.19
C VAL A 55 0.09 3.23 6.74
N PHE A 56 0.84 2.49 5.93
CA PHE A 56 0.67 2.40 4.48
C PHE A 56 0.31 0.99 3.99
N GLY A 57 0.49 -0.02 4.82
CA GLY A 57 0.35 -1.43 4.44
C GLY A 57 -0.97 -2.05 4.87
N PHE A 58 -0.98 -3.39 4.87
CA PHE A 58 -2.16 -4.21 5.17
C PHE A 58 -2.63 -4.12 6.62
N MET A 59 -1.79 -3.67 7.54
CA MET A 59 -2.16 -3.43 8.94
C MET A 59 -2.83 -2.06 9.14
N SER A 60 -2.91 -1.22 8.10
CA SER A 60 -3.61 0.06 8.12
C SER A 60 -5.05 -0.09 7.69
N THR A 61 -6.00 0.46 8.45
CA THR A 61 -7.42 0.52 8.05
C THR A 61 -7.64 1.35 6.79
N GLY A 62 -6.80 2.36 6.55
CA GLY A 62 -6.85 3.23 5.37
C GLY A 62 -5.85 2.88 4.27
N GLY A 63 -5.00 1.86 4.48
CA GLY A 63 -3.89 1.55 3.57
C GLY A 63 -4.32 1.31 2.13
N LYS A 64 -5.40 0.56 1.94
CA LYS A 64 -5.96 0.30 0.61
C LYS A 64 -6.53 1.55 -0.06
N ALA A 65 -7.13 2.46 0.71
CA ALA A 65 -7.72 3.68 0.15
C ALA A 65 -6.67 4.67 -0.37
N MET A 66 -5.49 4.70 0.25
CA MET A 66 -4.44 5.66 -0.10
C MET A 66 -3.85 5.44 -1.49
N GLY A 67 -3.80 4.21 -1.98
CA GLY A 67 -3.33 3.89 -3.33
C GLY A 67 -4.41 3.91 -4.41
N LEU A 68 -5.68 4.08 -4.04
CA LEU A 68 -6.81 3.89 -4.94
C LEU A 68 -6.78 4.84 -6.13
N GLY A 69 -6.43 6.11 -5.93
CA GLY A 69 -6.35 7.09 -7.01
C GLY A 69 -5.42 6.64 -8.13
N TRP A 70 -4.21 6.21 -7.77
CA TRP A 70 -3.25 5.71 -8.76
C TRP A 70 -3.74 4.42 -9.43
N VAL A 71 -4.35 3.50 -8.67
CA VAL A 71 -4.88 2.24 -9.23
C VAL A 71 -6.02 2.50 -10.22
N GLN A 72 -6.82 3.52 -10.00
CA GLN A 72 -7.86 3.94 -10.96
C GLN A 72 -7.26 4.45 -12.27
N GLU A 73 -6.27 5.35 -12.21
CA GLU A 73 -5.54 5.80 -13.39
C GLU A 73 -4.87 4.63 -14.12
N PHE A 74 -4.22 3.73 -13.38
CA PHE A 74 -3.59 2.55 -13.94
C PHE A 74 -4.59 1.64 -14.66
N LEU A 75 -5.77 1.41 -14.10
CA LEU A 75 -6.84 0.63 -14.74
C LEU A 75 -7.25 1.24 -16.09
N HIS A 76 -7.43 2.57 -16.14
CA HIS A 76 -7.80 3.25 -17.37
C HIS A 76 -6.68 3.23 -18.44
N ARG A 77 -5.41 3.31 -18.04
CA ARG A 77 -4.25 3.08 -18.92
C ARG A 77 -4.24 1.66 -19.48
N LEU A 78 -4.52 0.63 -18.68
CA LEU A 78 -4.61 -0.76 -19.16
C LEU A 78 -5.75 -0.97 -20.15
N LYS A 79 -6.91 -0.37 -19.92
CA LYS A 79 -8.08 -0.44 -20.78
C LYS A 79 -7.97 0.44 -22.02
N LYS A 80 -7.03 1.40 -22.02
CA LYS A 80 -6.93 2.47 -23.05
C LYS A 80 -8.23 3.26 -23.19
N GLU A 81 -8.89 3.54 -22.08
CA GLU A 81 -10.15 4.27 -22.01
C GLU A 81 -10.00 5.54 -21.20
N PRO A 82 -10.62 6.67 -21.60
CA PRO A 82 -10.63 7.89 -20.80
C PRO A 82 -11.23 7.66 -19.42
N MET A 83 -10.70 8.33 -18.41
CA MET A 83 -11.17 8.20 -17.05
C MET A 83 -12.56 8.83 -16.89
N LYS A 84 -13.51 8.08 -16.32
CA LYS A 84 -14.90 8.50 -16.14
C LYS A 84 -15.36 8.51 -14.68
N GLY A 85 -14.43 8.37 -13.74
CA GLY A 85 -14.75 8.19 -12.31
C GLY A 85 -15.14 6.75 -11.95
N PRO A 86 -15.53 6.47 -10.70
CA PRO A 86 -15.70 7.46 -9.63
C PRO A 86 -14.42 8.17 -9.25
N TRP A 87 -14.49 9.45 -8.94
CA TRP A 87 -13.36 10.28 -8.56
C TRP A 87 -13.10 10.13 -7.06
N THR A 88 -11.85 9.88 -6.68
CA THR A 88 -11.42 9.76 -5.29
C THR A 88 -10.38 10.82 -4.93
N THR A 89 -9.10 10.51 -5.10
CA THR A 89 -7.98 11.41 -4.76
C THR A 89 -7.38 12.09 -5.99
N GLN A 90 -7.82 11.71 -7.20
CA GLN A 90 -7.32 12.24 -8.46
C GLN A 90 -7.81 13.67 -8.72
N ASN A 91 -7.08 14.35 -9.57
CA ASN A 91 -7.51 15.66 -10.08
C ASN A 91 -8.29 15.48 -11.40
N LYS A 92 -9.63 15.50 -11.29
CA LYS A 92 -10.54 15.34 -12.43
C LYS A 92 -10.17 16.18 -13.66
N LYS A 93 -9.73 17.43 -13.45
CA LYS A 93 -9.39 18.33 -14.57
C LYS A 93 -8.15 17.88 -15.34
N LEU A 94 -7.23 17.20 -14.66
CA LEU A 94 -6.03 16.68 -15.29
C LEU A 94 -6.32 15.33 -15.97
N ASP A 95 -7.09 14.48 -15.32
CA ASP A 95 -7.37 13.12 -15.82
C ASP A 95 -8.38 13.10 -16.99
N GLU A 96 -9.20 14.15 -17.13
CA GLU A 96 -10.09 14.34 -18.29
C GLU A 96 -9.37 14.99 -19.47
N ASP A 97 -8.16 15.48 -19.33
CA ASP A 97 -7.38 16.15 -20.37
C ASP A 97 -6.31 15.19 -20.92
N GLU A 98 -6.46 14.75 -22.14
CA GLU A 98 -5.53 13.82 -22.81
C GLU A 98 -4.08 14.34 -22.89
N THR A 99 -3.86 15.66 -22.72
CA THR A 99 -2.52 16.24 -22.66
C THR A 99 -1.79 15.84 -21.37
N TYR A 100 -2.53 15.75 -20.26
CA TYR A 100 -1.97 15.40 -18.95
C TYR A 100 -2.14 13.91 -18.63
N PHE A 101 -3.20 13.29 -19.13
CA PHE A 101 -3.48 11.86 -18.92
C PHE A 101 -3.66 11.12 -20.26
N PRO A 102 -2.59 10.95 -21.06
CA PRO A 102 -2.65 10.19 -22.30
C PRO A 102 -2.86 8.69 -22.00
N ILE A 103 -3.71 8.02 -22.78
CA ILE A 103 -4.11 6.62 -22.56
C ILE A 103 -3.54 5.64 -23.59
N ASP A 104 -2.83 6.13 -24.60
CA ASP A 104 -2.33 5.36 -25.74
C ASP A 104 -0.79 5.29 -25.80
N GLN A 105 -0.12 5.59 -24.69
CA GLN A 105 1.34 5.57 -24.65
C GLN A 105 1.86 4.14 -24.49
N PRO A 106 2.97 3.78 -25.16
CA PRO A 106 3.61 2.48 -25.00
C PRO A 106 4.32 2.34 -23.65
N ILE A 107 4.67 3.45 -23.00
CA ILE A 107 5.38 3.49 -21.72
C ILE A 107 4.82 4.63 -20.87
N TYR A 108 4.57 4.33 -19.62
CA TYR A 108 4.25 5.32 -18.57
C TYR A 108 5.31 5.25 -17.50
N ALA A 109 5.77 6.37 -16.99
CA ALA A 109 6.77 6.46 -15.93
C ALA A 109 6.31 7.45 -14.86
N ASP A 110 5.90 6.91 -13.71
CA ASP A 110 5.45 7.70 -12.56
C ASP A 110 6.58 7.76 -11.52
N PHE A 111 7.00 8.96 -11.14
CA PHE A 111 8.03 9.17 -10.11
C PHE A 111 7.38 9.52 -8.78
N THR A 112 7.69 8.74 -7.74
CA THR A 112 6.98 8.85 -6.47
C THR A 112 7.88 8.50 -5.29
N HIS A 113 7.28 8.29 -4.12
CA HIS A 113 7.93 7.93 -2.86
C HIS A 113 7.70 6.45 -2.51
N ASP A 114 8.54 5.94 -1.63
CA ASP A 114 8.45 4.59 -1.03
C ASP A 114 7.07 4.31 -0.42
N ALA A 115 6.54 5.27 0.34
CA ALA A 115 5.22 5.19 0.94
C ALA A 115 4.09 5.02 -0.10
N VAL A 116 4.18 5.70 -1.24
CA VAL A 116 3.17 5.60 -2.32
C VAL A 116 3.27 4.24 -3.00
N ILE A 117 4.46 3.72 -3.28
CA ILE A 117 4.62 2.36 -3.79
C ILE A 117 3.99 1.35 -2.82
N GLN A 118 4.23 1.51 -1.51
CA GLN A 118 3.63 0.65 -0.50
C GLN A 118 2.10 0.70 -0.52
N THR A 119 1.49 1.88 -0.65
CA THR A 119 0.02 2.00 -0.73
C THR A 119 -0.54 1.38 -2.00
N ILE A 120 0.15 1.50 -3.14
CA ILE A 120 -0.22 0.84 -4.41
C ILE A 120 -0.22 -0.68 -4.23
N LEU A 121 0.86 -1.26 -3.67
CA LEU A 121 0.94 -2.69 -3.40
C LEU A 121 -0.20 -3.17 -2.49
N THR A 122 -0.58 -2.35 -1.51
CA THR A 122 -1.65 -2.65 -0.57
C THR A 122 -3.02 -2.61 -1.25
N THR A 123 -3.28 -1.59 -2.08
CA THR A 123 -4.53 -1.45 -2.85
C THR A 123 -4.69 -2.59 -3.85
N LEU A 124 -3.61 -2.97 -4.53
CA LEU A 124 -3.57 -4.10 -5.46
C LEU A 124 -3.59 -5.47 -4.75
N ASN A 125 -3.70 -5.50 -3.43
CA ASN A 125 -3.70 -6.73 -2.61
C ASN A 125 -2.49 -7.64 -2.85
N MET A 126 -1.30 -7.06 -3.05
CA MET A 126 -0.05 -7.78 -3.36
C MET A 126 0.56 -8.44 -2.11
N ARG A 127 -0.16 -9.41 -1.53
CA ARG A 127 0.25 -10.12 -0.31
C ARG A 127 1.46 -11.03 -0.50
N GLN A 128 1.86 -11.28 -1.74
CA GLN A 128 3.06 -12.05 -2.07
C GLN A 128 4.35 -11.37 -1.58
N VAL A 129 4.35 -10.04 -1.50
CA VAL A 129 5.49 -9.24 -1.03
C VAL A 129 5.31 -8.72 0.39
N ALA A 130 4.20 -9.06 1.05
CA ALA A 130 3.88 -8.59 2.39
C ALA A 130 3.28 -9.70 3.23
N ASP A 131 3.83 -9.90 4.42
CA ASP A 131 3.25 -10.70 5.49
C ASP A 131 2.83 -9.79 6.64
N GLU A 132 1.98 -10.32 7.50
CA GLU A 132 1.57 -9.62 8.71
C GLU A 132 2.70 -9.66 9.72
N LEU A 133 2.92 -8.53 10.39
CA LEU A 133 3.99 -8.38 11.37
C LEU A 133 3.41 -8.34 12.77
N SER A 134 4.10 -8.95 13.73
CA SER A 134 3.68 -8.93 15.13
C SER A 134 4.22 -7.70 15.85
N GLY A 135 3.38 -6.96 16.55
CA GLY A 135 3.82 -5.89 17.45
C GLY A 135 4.51 -6.38 18.73
N PHE A 136 4.51 -7.69 19.01
CA PHE A 136 5.01 -8.27 20.26
C PHE A 136 6.33 -9.03 20.10
N HIS A 137 6.62 -9.56 18.92
CA HIS A 137 7.84 -10.29 18.63
C HIS A 137 8.28 -10.09 17.19
N MET A 138 9.58 -10.07 16.98
CA MET A 138 10.18 -9.99 15.67
C MET A 138 10.31 -11.39 15.08
N ASP A 139 9.73 -11.61 13.89
CA ASP A 139 10.04 -12.77 13.07
C ASP A 139 11.29 -12.45 12.20
N GLU A 140 12.38 -13.15 12.46
CA GLU A 140 13.62 -12.98 11.72
C GLU A 140 13.50 -13.50 10.27
N ASN A 141 12.55 -14.39 10.00
CA ASN A 141 12.30 -14.99 8.68
C ASN A 141 11.18 -14.29 7.89
N ARG A 142 10.67 -13.17 8.39
CA ARG A 142 9.59 -12.41 7.72
C ARG A 142 9.94 -12.09 6.27
N LYS A 143 8.96 -12.18 5.41
CA LYS A 143 9.09 -11.85 3.98
C LYS A 143 9.17 -10.34 3.79
N TYR A 144 8.28 -9.61 4.47
CA TYR A 144 8.24 -8.17 4.37
C TYR A 144 9.42 -7.53 5.10
N ARG A 145 10.19 -6.78 4.33
CA ARG A 145 11.22 -5.86 4.84
C ARG A 145 11.15 -4.60 3.99
N THR A 146 10.87 -3.46 4.60
CA THR A 146 10.80 -2.16 3.92
C THR A 146 12.05 -1.92 3.07
N SER A 147 13.23 -2.25 3.60
CA SER A 147 14.51 -2.15 2.90
C SER A 147 14.67 -3.05 1.67
N ARG A 148 13.80 -4.04 1.48
CA ARG A 148 13.80 -4.92 0.30
C ARG A 148 12.66 -4.60 -0.66
N VAL A 149 11.51 -4.19 -0.12
CA VAL A 149 10.33 -3.89 -0.93
C VAL A 149 10.44 -2.49 -1.52
N VAL A 150 10.77 -1.50 -0.70
CA VAL A 150 10.87 -0.09 -1.13
C VAL A 150 12.22 0.56 -0.76
N PRO A 151 13.36 -0.02 -1.21
CA PRO A 151 14.68 0.59 -1.04
C PRO A 151 14.80 1.90 -1.83
N PHE A 152 15.92 2.61 -1.66
CA PHE A 152 16.25 3.71 -2.58
C PHE A 152 16.30 3.21 -4.03
N GLY A 153 15.61 3.97 -4.92
CA GLY A 153 15.46 3.59 -6.32
C GLY A 153 14.56 2.37 -6.53
N ALA A 154 13.65 2.08 -5.59
CA ALA A 154 12.65 1.02 -5.75
C ALA A 154 11.85 1.20 -7.03
N ARG A 155 11.55 0.09 -7.68
CA ARG A 155 10.80 0.06 -8.95
C ARG A 155 9.66 -0.95 -8.86
N LEU A 156 8.45 -0.48 -9.14
CA LEU A 156 7.28 -1.32 -9.39
C LEU A 156 6.96 -1.22 -10.87
N VAL A 157 7.06 -2.31 -11.59
CA VAL A 157 6.91 -2.35 -13.05
C VAL A 157 5.78 -3.31 -13.41
N PHE A 158 4.89 -2.84 -14.27
CA PHE A 158 3.84 -3.65 -14.90
C PHE A 158 4.19 -3.79 -16.38
N GLU A 159 4.32 -5.02 -16.84
CA GLU A 159 4.64 -5.35 -18.22
C GLU A 159 3.43 -6.00 -18.87
N VAL A 160 2.92 -5.41 -19.94
CA VAL A 160 1.86 -6.02 -20.78
C VAL A 160 2.52 -6.61 -22.02
N MET A 161 2.18 -7.85 -22.33
CA MET A 161 2.80 -8.63 -23.41
C MET A 161 1.73 -9.36 -24.19
N ASP A 162 1.80 -9.28 -25.53
CA ASP A 162 1.05 -10.17 -26.39
C ASP A 162 1.77 -11.53 -26.49
N CYS A 163 1.04 -12.60 -26.24
CA CYS A 163 1.50 -13.97 -26.41
C CYS A 163 0.50 -14.71 -27.31
N ASP A 164 0.82 -14.82 -28.58
CA ASP A 164 0.02 -15.50 -29.59
C ASP A 164 -1.43 -14.96 -29.70
N GLY A 165 -1.57 -13.61 -29.67
CA GLY A 165 -2.85 -12.91 -29.78
C GLY A 165 -3.65 -12.86 -28.45
N THR A 166 -3.03 -13.20 -27.33
CA THR A 166 -3.60 -13.04 -25.98
C THR A 166 -2.71 -12.12 -25.15
N ASP A 167 -3.30 -11.07 -24.61
CA ASP A 167 -2.57 -10.14 -23.74
C ASP A 167 -2.41 -10.69 -22.32
N TYR A 168 -1.20 -10.59 -21.81
CA TYR A 168 -0.83 -10.94 -20.46
C TYR A 168 -0.19 -9.77 -19.72
N ILE A 169 -0.38 -9.72 -18.41
CA ILE A 169 0.30 -8.80 -17.52
C ILE A 169 1.25 -9.54 -16.58
N ARG A 170 2.39 -8.94 -16.29
CA ARG A 170 3.36 -9.39 -15.30
C ARG A 170 3.80 -8.23 -14.43
N VAL A 171 3.98 -8.50 -13.14
CA VAL A 171 4.45 -7.50 -12.17
C VAL A 171 5.87 -7.84 -11.75
N LYS A 172 6.71 -6.81 -11.70
CA LYS A 172 8.08 -6.89 -11.18
C LYS A 172 8.27 -5.88 -10.06
N MET A 173 8.90 -6.33 -9.00
CA MET A 173 9.31 -5.49 -7.88
C MET A 173 10.83 -5.55 -7.75
N ASN A 174 11.52 -4.42 -7.93
CA ASN A 174 12.98 -4.36 -7.91
C ASN A 174 13.64 -5.42 -8.80
N ASP A 175 13.15 -5.54 -10.05
CA ASP A 175 13.54 -6.51 -11.09
C ASP A 175 13.15 -7.98 -10.82
N ALA A 176 12.66 -8.33 -9.64
CA ALA A 176 12.14 -9.67 -9.36
C ALA A 176 10.68 -9.79 -9.80
N VAL A 177 10.35 -10.87 -10.50
CA VAL A 177 8.95 -11.18 -10.85
C VAL A 177 8.18 -11.50 -9.58
N VAL A 178 7.06 -10.82 -9.39
CA VAL A 178 6.08 -11.11 -8.34
C VAL A 178 4.94 -11.90 -8.97
N PRO A 179 4.83 -13.21 -8.71
CA PRO A 179 3.77 -14.02 -9.29
C PRO A 179 2.40 -13.51 -8.83
N LEU A 180 1.53 -13.20 -9.79
CA LEU A 180 0.13 -12.90 -9.51
C LEU A 180 -0.62 -14.22 -9.22
N ASP A 181 -1.64 -14.14 -8.38
CA ASP A 181 -2.44 -15.29 -7.95
C ASP A 181 -3.92 -14.91 -7.81
N GLU A 182 -4.71 -15.76 -7.19
CA GLU A 182 -6.13 -15.55 -6.97
C GLU A 182 -6.49 -14.24 -6.25
N ASN A 183 -5.57 -13.69 -5.47
CA ASN A 183 -5.76 -12.38 -4.82
C ASN A 183 -5.80 -11.22 -5.82
N GLN A 184 -5.36 -11.44 -7.04
CA GLN A 184 -5.41 -10.50 -8.16
C GLN A 184 -6.25 -11.03 -9.32
N GLY A 185 -7.11 -12.03 -9.09
CA GLY A 185 -7.94 -12.66 -10.11
C GLY A 185 -7.17 -13.49 -11.13
N CYS A 186 -5.99 -13.97 -10.76
CA CYS A 186 -5.07 -14.66 -11.65
C CYS A 186 -4.89 -16.13 -11.26
N GLU A 187 -4.73 -16.98 -12.26
CA GLU A 187 -4.18 -18.32 -12.04
C GLU A 187 -2.66 -18.18 -11.80
N ARG A 188 -2.17 -18.75 -10.71
CA ARG A 188 -0.74 -18.71 -10.39
C ARG A 188 0.08 -19.48 -11.41
N ARG A 189 0.99 -18.81 -12.09
CA ARG A 189 1.90 -19.37 -13.10
C ARG A 189 3.37 -19.17 -12.70
N PRO A 190 4.26 -20.13 -13.02
CA PRO A 190 5.69 -20.01 -12.67
C PRO A 190 6.38 -18.78 -13.27
N ASN A 191 5.94 -18.34 -14.45
CA ASN A 191 6.47 -17.16 -15.15
C ASN A 191 5.87 -15.83 -14.66
N GLY A 192 4.92 -15.89 -13.71
CA GLY A 192 4.24 -14.72 -13.13
C GLY A 192 3.23 -14.04 -14.05
N LEU A 193 2.90 -14.63 -15.19
CA LEU A 193 1.94 -14.08 -16.16
C LEU A 193 0.50 -14.32 -15.72
N CYS A 194 -0.33 -13.29 -15.87
CA CYS A 194 -1.78 -13.33 -15.73
C CYS A 194 -2.44 -12.85 -17.00
N GLN A 195 -3.57 -13.44 -17.41
CA GLN A 195 -4.35 -12.89 -18.53
C GLN A 195 -4.80 -11.47 -18.18
N LEU A 196 -4.58 -10.54 -19.10
CA LEU A 196 -4.86 -9.11 -18.87
C LEU A 196 -6.33 -8.86 -18.56
N ASP A 197 -7.24 -9.47 -19.29
CA ASP A 197 -8.69 -9.31 -19.08
C ASP A 197 -9.14 -9.79 -17.69
N SER A 198 -8.57 -10.90 -17.21
CA SER A 198 -8.85 -11.41 -15.86
C SER A 198 -8.38 -10.47 -14.78
N TYR A 199 -7.20 -9.88 -14.98
CA TYR A 199 -6.63 -8.90 -14.05
C TYR A 199 -7.43 -7.59 -14.06
N ILE A 200 -7.79 -7.06 -15.24
CA ILE A 200 -8.64 -5.87 -15.39
C ILE A 200 -9.98 -6.08 -14.70
N LYS A 201 -10.65 -7.20 -14.96
CA LYS A 201 -11.92 -7.53 -14.33
C LYS A 201 -11.80 -7.57 -12.81
N HIS A 202 -10.74 -8.18 -12.29
CA HIS A 202 -10.49 -8.20 -10.84
C HIS A 202 -10.31 -6.79 -10.28
N LEU A 203 -9.57 -5.92 -10.96
CA LEU A 203 -9.41 -4.53 -10.52
C LEU A 203 -10.75 -3.78 -10.52
N GLU A 204 -11.59 -3.96 -11.53
CA GLU A 204 -12.93 -3.36 -11.59
C GLU A 204 -13.82 -3.82 -10.45
N ASP A 205 -13.83 -5.13 -10.18
CA ASP A 205 -14.72 -5.74 -9.18
C ASP A 205 -14.29 -5.44 -7.73
N HIS A 206 -12.98 -5.33 -7.48
CA HIS A 206 -12.44 -5.29 -6.11
C HIS A 206 -11.78 -3.96 -5.74
N ALA A 207 -11.02 -3.33 -6.63
CA ALA A 207 -10.28 -2.13 -6.28
C ALA A 207 -11.20 -0.97 -5.88
N TYR A 208 -12.35 -0.82 -6.54
CA TYR A 208 -13.35 0.21 -6.23
C TYR A 208 -14.18 -0.10 -4.99
N HIS A 209 -14.54 -1.37 -4.78
CA HIS A 209 -15.40 -1.77 -3.67
C HIS A 209 -14.64 -1.91 -2.36
N ASP A 210 -13.44 -2.50 -2.41
CA ASP A 210 -12.65 -2.81 -1.22
C ASP A 210 -11.87 -1.61 -0.68
N SER A 211 -11.74 -0.55 -1.47
CA SER A 211 -10.90 0.62 -1.16
C SER A 211 -11.72 1.91 -1.05
N ASN A 212 -13.00 1.82 -0.67
CA ASN A 212 -13.84 3.00 -0.50
C ASN A 212 -13.27 3.94 0.56
N TYR A 213 -12.75 5.08 0.11
CA TYR A 213 -12.06 6.07 0.94
C TYR A 213 -12.95 6.59 2.07
N ASP A 214 -14.20 6.96 1.75
CA ASP A 214 -15.13 7.51 2.74
C ASP A 214 -15.43 6.49 3.84
N PHE A 215 -15.63 5.24 3.46
CA PHE A 215 -15.87 4.15 4.40
C PHE A 215 -14.63 3.88 5.26
N LEU A 216 -13.46 3.66 4.63
CA LEU A 216 -12.22 3.28 5.34
C LEU A 216 -11.68 4.42 6.22
N CYS A 217 -11.82 5.67 5.79
CA CYS A 217 -11.34 6.83 6.56
C CYS A 217 -12.33 7.33 7.62
N THR A 218 -13.62 6.96 7.53
CA THR A 218 -14.65 7.33 8.50
C THR A 218 -15.03 6.23 9.47
N LEU A 219 -14.36 5.09 9.41
CA LEU A 219 -14.53 3.98 10.36
C LEU A 219 -14.35 4.50 11.79
N LYS A 220 -15.47 4.79 12.45
CA LYS A 220 -15.50 4.92 13.91
C LYS A 220 -15.58 3.51 14.46
N LEU A 221 -14.55 3.08 15.14
CA LEU A 221 -14.57 1.85 15.92
C LEU A 221 -15.76 1.93 16.87
N ASN A 222 -16.72 1.03 16.72
CA ASN A 222 -17.84 0.89 17.65
C ASN A 222 -17.25 0.35 18.98
N GLU A 223 -17.85 0.70 20.11
CA GLU A 223 -17.45 0.23 21.44
C GLU A 223 -17.45 -1.31 21.56
N ASN A 224 -18.15 -2.01 20.66
CA ASN A 224 -18.19 -3.47 20.55
C ASN A 224 -17.22 -4.03 19.49
N PHE A 225 -16.35 -3.20 18.91
CA PHE A 225 -15.39 -3.65 17.92
C PHE A 225 -14.21 -4.34 18.63
N ASP A 226 -14.05 -5.62 18.33
CA ASP A 226 -12.96 -6.39 18.91
C ASP A 226 -11.62 -6.00 18.24
N LEU A 227 -10.92 -5.07 18.88
CA LEU A 227 -9.59 -4.63 18.49
C LEU A 227 -8.59 -5.80 18.41
N THR A 228 -8.85 -6.92 19.12
CA THR A 228 -7.96 -8.08 19.08
C THR A 228 -7.95 -8.71 17.69
N LYS A 229 -9.07 -8.71 16.96
CA LYS A 229 -9.14 -9.20 15.59
C LYS A 229 -8.30 -8.38 14.60
N LEU A 230 -8.21 -7.05 14.80
CA LEU A 230 -7.31 -6.20 14.01
C LEU A 230 -5.84 -6.39 14.39
N LEU A 231 -5.58 -6.57 15.70
CA LEU A 231 -4.23 -6.76 16.24
C LEU A 231 -3.68 -8.17 15.96
N GLU A 232 -4.55 -9.15 15.79
CA GLU A 232 -4.21 -10.52 15.41
C GLU A 232 -4.04 -10.71 13.89
N GLY A 233 -4.08 -9.60 13.13
CA GLY A 233 -3.88 -9.62 11.67
C GLY A 233 -5.08 -10.15 10.89
N GLY A 234 -6.24 -10.24 11.54
CA GLY A 234 -7.48 -10.64 10.89
C GLY A 234 -7.97 -9.57 9.92
N ILE A 235 -8.05 -9.91 8.64
CA ILE A 235 -8.80 -9.13 7.66
C ILE A 235 -10.24 -9.07 8.16
N LEU A 236 -10.81 -7.85 8.21
CA LEU A 236 -12.24 -7.71 8.44
C LEU A 236 -12.98 -8.51 7.35
N SER A 237 -13.70 -9.52 7.77
CA SER A 237 -14.54 -10.27 6.84
C SER A 237 -15.64 -9.37 6.26
N ASN A 238 -16.22 -9.75 5.12
CA ASN A 238 -17.37 -9.02 4.56
C ASN A 238 -18.54 -8.92 5.56
N ASP A 239 -18.62 -9.82 6.54
CA ASP A 239 -19.63 -9.78 7.58
C ASP A 239 -19.26 -8.78 8.71
N ASP A 240 -17.98 -8.65 9.04
CA ASP A 240 -17.48 -7.58 9.94
C ASP A 240 -17.71 -6.21 9.28
N LEU A 241 -17.46 -6.09 7.98
CA LEU A 241 -17.73 -4.88 7.18
C LEU A 241 -19.23 -4.56 7.12
N LYS A 242 -20.10 -5.55 6.97
CA LYS A 242 -21.56 -5.40 7.02
C LYS A 242 -22.07 -5.04 8.43
N ALA A 243 -21.43 -5.57 9.48
CA ALA A 243 -21.73 -5.21 10.85
C ALA A 243 -21.37 -3.75 11.15
N LEU A 244 -20.24 -3.28 10.62
CA LEU A 244 -19.80 -1.90 10.70
C LEU A 244 -20.72 -0.94 9.90
N SER A 245 -21.20 -1.38 8.73
CA SER A 245 -22.13 -0.59 7.90
C SER A 245 -23.53 -0.41 8.51
N LYS A 246 -23.91 -1.28 9.45
CA LYS A 246 -25.17 -1.20 10.22
C LYS A 246 -25.08 -0.31 11.47
N SER A 247 -23.92 0.34 11.71
CA SER A 247 -23.76 1.30 12.80
C SER A 247 -24.86 2.38 12.73
N PRO A 248 -25.53 2.71 13.86
CA PRO A 248 -26.65 3.64 13.90
C PRO A 248 -26.30 5.09 13.58
N TYR A 249 -25.04 5.40 13.30
CA TYR A 249 -24.62 6.72 12.84
C TYR A 249 -24.95 6.90 11.35
N LYS A 250 -26.19 7.33 11.08
CA LYS A 250 -26.63 7.76 9.75
C LYS A 250 -25.81 8.95 9.28
N HIS A 251 -24.89 8.74 8.36
CA HIS A 251 -24.15 9.77 7.64
C HIS A 251 -25.04 10.48 6.61
N HIS A 252 -26.13 11.14 7.05
CA HIS A 252 -26.99 11.87 6.11
C HIS A 252 -26.60 13.35 5.92
N SER A 253 -25.70 13.90 6.74
CA SER A 253 -25.47 15.36 6.68
C SER A 253 -24.19 15.80 5.96
N ARG A 254 -23.20 14.92 5.74
CA ARG A 254 -21.92 15.32 5.13
C ARG A 254 -21.85 15.07 3.63
N MET A 255 -22.49 14.02 3.13
CA MET A 255 -22.56 13.75 1.68
C MET A 255 -23.38 14.76 0.90
N GLU A 256 -24.42 15.36 1.51
CA GLU A 256 -25.17 16.44 0.88
C GLU A 256 -24.39 17.75 0.79
N HIS A 257 -23.52 18.04 1.76
CA HIS A 257 -22.65 19.22 1.70
C HIS A 257 -21.57 19.11 0.64
N ILE A 258 -21.00 17.92 0.44
CA ILE A 258 -20.00 17.68 -0.62
C ILE A 258 -20.67 17.72 -2.00
N ARG A 259 -21.88 17.16 -2.17
CA ARG A 259 -22.64 17.27 -3.43
C ARG A 259 -23.13 18.68 -3.77
N ARG A 260 -23.23 19.58 -2.82
CA ARG A 260 -23.59 21.00 -3.07
C ARG A 260 -22.36 21.90 -3.27
N ALA A 261 -21.15 21.42 -2.98
CA ALA A 261 -19.90 22.15 -3.16
C ALA A 261 -19.12 21.72 -4.41
N MET A 262 -19.59 20.71 -5.13
CA MET A 262 -19.20 20.30 -6.47
C MET A 262 -20.23 20.77 -7.50
#